data_60cddbfff3b2fdd8ed1468e9f616c5f6
#
_entry.id   60cddbfff3b2fdd8ed1468e9f616c5f6
#
_cell.length_a   1.000
_cell.length_b   1.000
_cell.length_c   1.000
_cell.angle_alpha   90.00
_cell.angle_beta   90.00
_cell.angle_gamma   90.00
#
_symmetry.space_group_name_H-M   'P 1'
#
loop_
_entity.id
_entity.type
_entity.pdbx_description
1 polymer ?
#
loop_
_entity_poly.entity_id
_entity_poly.type
_entity_poly.pdbx_seq_one_letter_code
_entity_poly.pdbx_strand_id
1 'polypeptide(L)'
;MPSPLTLFAAGSLRRAFIPLIECFTAQTAIPVNLNFGPAGLLRERIEAGEACDVFASANAQHPQTLVTQGLARESQIFARNTLILTARRHLEGDALTLLRNPALRLATSTPGCDPSGDYTWQLFDNLNSLD
;
A
#
# COMPACT_ATOMS: atom_id res chain seq x y z
N MET A 1 19.73 21.76 -16.31
CA MET A 1 19.17 21.13 -15.08
C MET A 1 18.03 20.21 -15.47
N PRO A 2 18.04 18.94 -15.07
CA PRO A 2 16.91 18.07 -15.31
C PRO A 2 15.70 18.55 -14.50
N SER A 3 14.51 18.41 -15.09
CA SER A 3 13.27 18.74 -14.40
C SER A 3 13.04 17.80 -13.21
N PRO A 4 12.53 18.31 -12.08
CA PRO A 4 12.20 17.45 -10.95
C PRO A 4 11.11 16.42 -11.32
N LEU A 5 11.25 15.19 -10.82
CA LEU A 5 10.19 14.19 -10.87
C LEU A 5 9.27 14.33 -9.65
N THR A 6 7.98 14.16 -9.84
CA THR A 6 7.02 14.10 -8.75
C THR A 6 6.64 12.64 -8.51
N LEU A 7 6.94 12.17 -7.30
CA LEU A 7 6.65 10.81 -6.85
C LEU A 7 5.61 10.84 -5.73
N PHE A 8 4.49 10.16 -5.95
CA PHE A 8 3.50 9.88 -4.91
C PHE A 8 3.72 8.46 -4.40
N ALA A 9 3.86 8.29 -3.10
CA ALA A 9 4.14 6.99 -2.50
C ALA A 9 3.28 6.74 -1.26
N ALA A 10 2.77 5.54 -1.12
CA ALA A 10 2.05 5.12 0.07
C ALA A 10 2.91 5.33 1.32
N GLY A 11 2.29 5.77 2.42
CA GLY A 11 2.99 6.08 3.66
C GLY A 11 3.80 4.92 4.24
N SER A 12 3.36 3.68 4.00
CA SER A 12 4.09 2.47 4.41
C SER A 12 5.44 2.29 3.71
N LEU A 13 5.65 2.96 2.58
CA LEU A 13 6.90 2.90 1.82
C LEU A 13 7.95 3.92 2.28
N ARG A 14 7.60 4.82 3.18
CA ARG A 14 8.45 5.95 3.59
C ARG A 14 9.87 5.53 3.97
N ARG A 15 10.00 4.53 4.85
CA ARG A 15 11.32 4.10 5.37
C ARG A 15 12.23 3.54 4.29
N ALA A 16 11.67 2.89 3.28
CA ALA A 16 12.43 2.35 2.16
C ALA A 16 12.70 3.40 1.09
N PHE A 17 11.73 4.28 0.81
CA PHE A 17 11.81 5.21 -0.31
C PHE A 17 12.69 6.42 -0.03
N ILE A 18 12.77 6.93 1.19
CA ILE A 18 13.63 8.06 1.50
C ILE A 18 15.09 7.77 1.12
N PRO A 19 15.75 6.70 1.63
CA PRO A 19 17.13 6.39 1.23
C PRO A 19 17.24 5.99 -0.24
N LEU A 20 16.22 5.34 -0.82
CA LEU A 20 16.20 4.97 -2.23
C LEU A 20 16.26 6.21 -3.12
N ILE A 21 15.46 7.22 -2.83
CA ILE A 21 15.40 8.47 -3.60
C ILE A 21 16.67 9.29 -3.41
N GLU A 22 17.26 9.31 -2.22
CA GLU A 22 18.56 9.93 -2.00
C GLU A 22 19.65 9.30 -2.89
N CYS A 23 19.68 7.98 -2.95
CA CYS A 23 20.59 7.24 -3.82
C CYS A 23 20.33 7.54 -5.30
N PHE A 24 19.09 7.54 -5.73
CA PHE A 24 18.71 7.86 -7.10
C PHE A 24 19.16 9.28 -7.50
N THR A 25 18.89 10.26 -6.66
CA THR A 25 19.28 11.65 -6.92
C THR A 25 20.80 11.81 -6.96
N ALA A 26 21.52 11.10 -6.07
CA ALA A 26 22.99 11.12 -6.08
C ALA A 26 23.57 10.53 -7.37
N GLN A 27 22.94 9.50 -7.93
CA GLN A 27 23.42 8.84 -9.15
C GLN A 27 23.01 9.56 -10.43
N THR A 28 21.88 10.21 -10.47
CA THR A 28 21.29 10.76 -11.69
C THR A 28 21.29 12.28 -11.75
N ALA A 29 21.50 12.95 -10.64
CA ALA A 29 21.33 14.40 -10.45
C ALA A 29 19.89 14.89 -10.75
N ILE A 30 18.92 13.98 -10.80
CA ILE A 30 17.51 14.32 -11.00
C ILE A 30 16.87 14.52 -9.61
N PRO A 31 16.37 15.73 -9.28
CA PRO A 31 15.65 15.94 -8.03
C PRO A 31 14.29 15.26 -8.06
N VAL A 32 13.83 14.78 -6.91
CA VAL A 32 12.54 14.13 -6.75
C VAL A 32 11.72 14.82 -5.67
N ASN A 33 10.53 15.27 -6.05
CA ASN A 33 9.52 15.77 -5.12
C ASN A 33 8.72 14.58 -4.61
N LEU A 34 8.97 14.18 -3.37
CA LEU A 34 8.40 12.99 -2.77
C LEU A 34 7.21 13.35 -1.87
N ASN A 35 6.04 12.79 -2.16
CA ASN A 35 4.81 13.00 -1.41
C ASN A 35 4.31 11.67 -0.87
N PHE A 36 4.18 11.56 0.45
CA PHE A 36 3.63 10.39 1.10
C PHE A 36 2.19 10.61 1.55
N GLY A 37 1.42 9.54 1.55
CA GLY A 37 0.05 9.55 2.06
C GLY A 37 -0.66 8.23 1.86
N PRO A 38 -1.94 8.13 2.27
CA PRO A 38 -2.77 6.97 1.94
C PRO A 38 -2.91 6.82 0.43
N ALA A 39 -2.69 5.60 -0.08
CA ALA A 39 -2.66 5.34 -1.51
C ALA A 39 -3.96 5.74 -2.22
N GLY A 40 -5.11 5.51 -1.58
CA GLY A 40 -6.40 5.92 -2.13
C GLY A 40 -6.54 7.44 -2.30
N LEU A 41 -6.07 8.22 -1.32
CA LEU A 41 -6.09 9.69 -1.41
C LEU A 41 -5.11 10.20 -2.46
N LEU A 42 -3.94 9.58 -2.58
CA LEU A 42 -2.98 9.93 -3.63
C LEU A 42 -3.55 9.64 -5.02
N ARG A 43 -4.26 8.52 -5.18
CA ARG A 43 -4.98 8.21 -6.43
C ARG A 43 -6.01 9.28 -6.76
N GLU A 44 -6.82 9.69 -5.78
CA GLU A 44 -7.82 10.75 -5.97
C GLU A 44 -7.19 12.06 -6.44
N ARG A 45 -6.03 12.42 -5.94
CA ARG A 45 -5.29 13.61 -6.37
C ARG A 45 -4.87 13.50 -7.83
N ILE A 46 -4.43 12.33 -8.28
CA ILE A 46 -4.10 12.07 -9.68
C ILE A 46 -5.35 12.13 -10.56
N GLU A 47 -6.45 11.53 -10.12
CA GLU A 47 -7.74 11.57 -10.80
C GLU A 47 -8.28 13.02 -10.94
N ALA A 48 -7.98 13.88 -9.97
CA ALA A 48 -8.32 15.29 -10.00
C ALA A 48 -7.40 16.14 -10.89
N GLY A 49 -6.40 15.54 -11.53
CA GLY A 49 -5.51 16.20 -12.48
C GLY A 49 -4.20 16.73 -11.89
N GLU A 50 -3.87 16.37 -10.64
CA GLU A 50 -2.59 16.76 -10.07
C GLU A 50 -1.44 16.03 -10.77
N ALA A 51 -0.37 16.76 -11.09
CA ALA A 51 0.79 16.19 -11.78
C ALA A 51 1.53 15.17 -10.92
N CYS A 52 1.75 13.99 -11.48
CA CYS A 52 2.48 12.91 -10.85
C CYS A 52 3.20 12.11 -11.93
N ASP A 53 4.49 11.93 -11.79
CA ASP A 53 5.30 11.16 -12.75
C ASP A 53 5.32 9.67 -12.39
N VAL A 54 5.39 9.36 -11.10
CA VAL A 54 5.42 7.97 -10.59
C VAL A 54 4.52 7.86 -9.37
N PHE A 55 3.67 6.84 -9.35
CA PHE A 55 2.82 6.51 -8.22
C PHE A 55 3.17 5.12 -7.67
N ALA A 56 3.68 5.07 -6.45
CA ALA A 56 4.01 3.84 -5.74
C ALA A 56 2.94 3.55 -4.69
N SER A 57 2.08 2.60 -5.00
CA SER A 57 0.99 2.16 -4.12
C SER A 57 1.39 0.95 -3.30
N ALA A 58 0.78 0.79 -2.14
CA ALA A 58 0.92 -0.40 -1.31
C ALA A 58 -0.03 -1.54 -1.71
N ASN A 59 -0.92 -1.33 -2.66
CA ASN A 59 -1.68 -2.40 -3.31
C ASN A 59 -1.69 -2.21 -4.83
N ALA A 60 -2.02 -3.26 -5.56
CA ALA A 60 -2.01 -3.23 -7.02
C ALA A 60 -3.27 -2.57 -7.61
N GLN A 61 -4.36 -2.48 -6.85
CA GLN A 61 -5.66 -2.02 -7.36
C GLN A 61 -5.65 -0.54 -7.74
N HIS A 62 -5.06 0.33 -6.90
CA HIS A 62 -5.03 1.77 -7.19
C HIS A 62 -4.27 2.10 -8.48
N PRO A 63 -3.04 1.60 -8.70
CA PRO A 63 -2.36 1.82 -9.98
C PRO A 63 -3.12 1.22 -11.17
N GLN A 64 -3.69 0.02 -11.02
CA GLN A 64 -4.45 -0.61 -12.10
C GLN A 64 -5.68 0.20 -12.48
N THR A 65 -6.36 0.81 -11.51
CA THR A 65 -7.49 1.72 -11.77
C THR A 65 -7.04 2.91 -12.62
N LEU A 66 -5.90 3.52 -12.32
CA LEU A 66 -5.36 4.63 -13.12
C LEU A 66 -5.02 4.20 -14.54
N VAL A 67 -4.48 3.00 -14.72
CA VAL A 67 -4.22 2.44 -16.06
C VAL A 67 -5.53 2.27 -16.84
N THR A 68 -6.55 1.70 -16.22
CA THR A 68 -7.87 1.51 -16.84
C THR A 68 -8.52 2.84 -17.23
N GLN A 69 -8.30 3.89 -16.45
CA GLN A 69 -8.80 5.23 -16.74
C GLN A 69 -7.97 5.98 -17.78
N GLY A 70 -6.86 5.43 -18.24
CA GLY A 70 -5.94 6.08 -19.17
C GLY A 70 -5.08 7.18 -18.55
N LEU A 71 -5.03 7.26 -17.21
CA LEU A 71 -4.23 8.24 -16.48
C LEU A 71 -2.81 7.76 -16.19
N ALA A 72 -2.57 6.46 -16.32
CA ALA A 72 -1.24 5.87 -16.23
C ALA A 72 -1.00 4.94 -17.42
N ARG A 73 0.24 4.84 -17.85
CA ARG A 73 0.63 3.99 -19.00
C ARG A 73 0.60 2.52 -18.64
N GLU A 74 1.20 2.15 -17.51
CA GLU A 74 1.34 0.77 -17.06
C GLU A 74 1.46 0.74 -15.54
N SER A 75 1.20 -0.43 -14.97
CA SER A 75 1.49 -0.72 -13.57
C SER A 75 2.28 -2.00 -13.44
N GLN A 76 3.19 -2.04 -12.47
CA GLN A 76 4.09 -3.16 -12.25
C GLN A 76 4.25 -3.42 -10.76
N ILE A 77 4.20 -4.70 -10.36
CA ILE A 77 4.50 -5.08 -8.98
C ILE A 77 6.02 -5.05 -8.79
N PHE A 78 6.51 -4.25 -7.86
CA PHE A 78 7.93 -4.14 -7.56
C PHE A 78 8.33 -4.81 -6.25
N ALA A 79 7.39 -5.09 -5.34
CA ALA A 79 7.63 -5.76 -4.07
C ALA A 79 6.38 -6.49 -3.60
N ARG A 80 6.57 -7.47 -2.72
CA ARG A 80 5.48 -8.20 -2.07
C ARG A 80 5.67 -8.15 -0.57
N ASN A 81 4.59 -8.31 0.16
CA ASN A 81 4.60 -8.36 1.63
C ASN A 81 3.74 -9.51 2.12
N THR A 82 3.86 -9.81 3.41
CA THR A 82 3.09 -10.85 4.08
C THR A 82 2.25 -10.25 5.20
N LEU A 83 0.96 -10.57 5.21
CA LEU A 83 0.10 -10.25 6.33
C LEU A 83 0.41 -11.18 7.49
N ILE A 84 0.58 -10.64 8.68
CA ILE A 84 0.94 -11.39 9.88
C ILE A 84 -0.14 -11.21 10.94
N LEU A 85 -0.55 -12.33 11.54
CA LEU A 85 -1.40 -12.33 12.72
C LEU A 85 -0.52 -12.47 13.97
N THR A 86 -0.67 -11.55 14.91
CA THR A 86 0.01 -11.63 16.21
C THR A 86 -1.01 -11.76 17.32
N ALA A 87 -0.68 -12.51 18.35
CA ALA A 87 -1.52 -12.71 19.51
C ALA A 87 -0.68 -12.66 20.80
N ARG A 88 -1.36 -12.49 21.93
CA ARG A 88 -0.72 -12.56 23.25
C ARG A 88 -0.17 -13.97 23.47
N ARG A 89 0.96 -14.08 24.16
CA ARG A 89 1.66 -15.37 24.40
C ARG A 89 0.82 -16.45 25.05
N HIS A 90 -0.13 -16.06 25.88
CA HIS A 90 -0.98 -17.02 26.62
C HIS A 90 -2.18 -17.53 25.83
N LEU A 91 -2.40 -17.02 24.61
CA LEU A 91 -3.45 -17.54 23.74
C LEU A 91 -2.95 -18.78 23.02
N GLU A 92 -3.68 -19.88 23.18
CA GLU A 92 -3.39 -21.15 22.54
C GLU A 92 -4.34 -21.42 21.38
N GLY A 93 -3.88 -22.15 20.40
CA GLY A 93 -4.63 -22.50 19.21
C GLY A 93 -4.03 -21.99 17.92
N ASP A 94 -4.51 -22.51 16.80
CA ASP A 94 -4.10 -22.04 15.50
C ASP A 94 -4.80 -20.72 15.13
N ALA A 95 -4.35 -20.09 14.04
CA ALA A 95 -4.86 -18.79 13.61
C ALA A 95 -6.36 -18.81 13.34
N LEU A 96 -6.90 -19.86 12.72
CA LEU A 96 -8.34 -19.96 12.41
C LEU A 96 -9.18 -20.07 13.67
N THR A 97 -8.76 -20.87 14.63
CA THR A 97 -9.43 -21.03 15.93
C THR A 97 -9.48 -19.69 16.67
N LEU A 98 -8.37 -18.95 16.69
CA LEU A 98 -8.29 -17.63 17.32
C LEU A 98 -9.18 -16.62 16.62
N LEU A 99 -9.18 -16.58 15.29
CA LEU A 99 -10.01 -15.64 14.52
C LEU A 99 -11.52 -15.91 14.67
N ARG A 100 -11.92 -17.16 14.91
CA ARG A 100 -13.31 -17.56 15.09
C ARG A 100 -13.82 -17.42 16.53
N ASN A 101 -12.95 -17.13 17.46
CA ASN A 101 -13.32 -17.03 18.88
C ASN A 101 -13.99 -15.68 19.17
N PRO A 102 -15.33 -15.64 19.45
CA PRO A 102 -16.05 -14.40 19.68
C PRO A 102 -15.68 -13.69 21.00
N ALA A 103 -14.97 -14.38 21.90
CA ALA A 103 -14.50 -13.79 23.16
C ALA A 103 -13.23 -12.94 22.98
N LEU A 104 -12.54 -13.09 21.85
CA LEU A 104 -11.32 -12.34 21.57
C LEU A 104 -11.63 -11.05 20.80
N ARG A 105 -10.90 -10.00 21.15
CA ARG A 105 -10.92 -8.75 20.39
C ARG A 105 -9.85 -8.78 19.31
N LEU A 106 -10.24 -8.53 18.08
CA LEU A 106 -9.38 -8.45 16.92
C LEU A 106 -9.16 -6.98 16.55
N ALA A 107 -7.91 -6.62 16.32
CA ALA A 107 -7.55 -5.30 15.83
C ALA A 107 -6.91 -5.39 14.45
N THR A 108 -7.32 -4.51 13.57
CA THR A 108 -6.73 -4.33 12.25
C THR A 108 -6.81 -2.85 11.88
N SER A 109 -6.05 -2.42 10.88
CA SER A 109 -6.18 -1.08 10.35
C SER A 109 -7.48 -0.94 9.52
N THR A 110 -7.88 0.29 9.26
CA THR A 110 -9.15 0.59 8.60
C THR A 110 -9.11 0.24 7.12
N PRO A 111 -10.01 -0.62 6.63
CA PRO A 111 -10.16 -0.88 5.20
C PRO A 111 -10.49 0.41 4.43
N GLY A 112 -9.99 0.51 3.21
CA GLY A 112 -10.14 1.69 2.37
C GLY A 112 -9.17 2.83 2.68
N CYS A 113 -8.57 2.84 3.87
CA CYS A 113 -7.60 3.85 4.29
C CYS A 113 -6.18 3.31 4.36
N ASP A 114 -6.02 2.07 4.79
CA ASP A 114 -4.73 1.44 5.04
C ASP A 114 -4.67 0.08 4.36
N PRO A 115 -3.57 -0.24 3.64
CA PRO A 115 -3.43 -1.51 2.93
C PRO A 115 -3.57 -2.74 3.80
N SER A 116 -3.09 -2.71 5.04
CA SER A 116 -3.20 -3.88 5.92
C SER A 116 -4.67 -4.15 6.31
N GLY A 117 -5.50 -3.11 6.39
CA GLY A 117 -6.94 -3.26 6.57
C GLY A 117 -7.61 -3.89 5.35
N ASP A 118 -7.25 -3.44 4.16
CA ASP A 118 -7.75 -4.01 2.90
C ASP A 118 -7.37 -5.48 2.77
N TYR A 119 -6.12 -5.83 3.07
CA TYR A 119 -5.64 -7.21 3.02
C TYR A 119 -6.30 -8.09 4.08
N THR A 120 -6.58 -7.54 5.26
CA THR A 120 -7.30 -8.27 6.32
C THR A 120 -8.72 -8.60 5.90
N TRP A 121 -9.45 -7.66 5.32
CA TRP A 121 -10.81 -7.90 4.79
C TRP A 121 -10.80 -8.90 3.65
N GLN A 122 -9.82 -8.81 2.74
CA GLN A 122 -9.66 -9.79 1.67
C GLN A 122 -9.38 -11.19 2.23
N LEU A 123 -8.57 -11.30 3.28
CA LEU A 123 -8.35 -12.57 3.98
C LEU A 123 -9.66 -13.12 4.56
N PHE A 124 -10.47 -12.29 5.20
CA PHE A 124 -11.75 -12.72 5.77
C PHE A 124 -12.72 -13.18 4.70
N ASP A 125 -12.81 -12.48 3.58
CA ASP A 125 -13.63 -12.88 2.44
C ASP A 125 -13.18 -14.24 1.88
N ASN A 126 -11.87 -14.44 1.74
CA ASN A 126 -11.31 -15.71 1.30
C ASN A 126 -11.61 -16.85 2.28
N LEU A 127 -11.53 -16.60 3.59
CA LEU A 127 -11.88 -17.60 4.60
C LEU A 127 -13.36 -17.94 4.60
N ASN A 128 -14.24 -16.97 4.42
CA ASN A 128 -15.68 -17.17 4.35
C ASN A 128 -16.08 -17.97 3.10
N SER A 129 -15.33 -17.88 2.03
CA SER A 129 -15.59 -18.65 0.81
C SER A 129 -15.19 -20.12 0.89
N LEU A 130 -14.46 -20.52 1.95
CA LEU A 130 -14.06 -21.90 2.20
C LEU A 130 -15.08 -22.69 3.04
N ASP A 131 -16.04 -22.03 3.64
CA ASP A 131 -17.16 -22.62 4.36
C ASP A 131 -18.34 -22.85 3.39
#